data_3c57266ffdc4289ace6cb8573e0a7957
#
_entry.id   3c57266ffdc4289ace6cb8573e0a7957
#
_cell.length_a   1.000
_cell.length_b   1.000
_cell.length_c   1.000
_cell.angle_alpha   90.00
_cell.angle_beta   90.00
_cell.angle_gamma   90.00
#
_symmetry.space_group_name_H-M   'P 1'
#
loop_
_entity.id
_entity.type
_entity.pdbx_description
1 polymer ?
#
loop_
_entity_poly.entity_id
_entity_poly.type
_entity_poly.pdbx_seq_one_letter_code
_entity_poly.pdbx_strand_id
1 'polypeptide(L)'
;VNGEDFQVILSDTPGIIKPAYDLQQSMMDFVKLAFEDADILIYMVEIGERELKDEAFFKKIVNSKIPVLLLLNKIDTSNQEQLEEQVQLWTEKVPNAEIYPISALQGFNVSEVFNRVVELLPESPAFYPKDTLTDKPERFFVNEIIREKILVHYKKEIPYSVEIDTEEFFEEEEIIRMRSIIMVERETQKGIIIGH
;
A
#
# COMPACT_ATOMS: atom_id res chain seq x y z
N VAL A 1 -9.50 2.20 9.12
CA VAL A 1 -9.60 1.59 10.46
C VAL A 1 -10.46 2.48 11.34
N ASN A 2 -11.48 1.90 11.96
CA ASN A 2 -12.38 2.63 12.88
C ASN A 2 -12.05 2.25 14.32
N GLY A 3 -11.89 3.25 15.18
CA GLY A 3 -11.84 3.10 16.63
C GLY A 3 -13.06 3.74 17.29
N GLU A 4 -13.07 3.78 18.62
CA GLU A 4 -14.15 4.38 19.37
C GLU A 4 -14.27 5.89 19.07
N ASP A 5 -13.14 6.58 19.08
CA ASP A 5 -13.03 8.04 18.94
C ASP A 5 -12.21 8.50 17.73
N PHE A 6 -11.79 7.59 16.86
CA PHE A 6 -11.00 7.93 15.67
C PHE A 6 -11.42 7.13 14.43
N GLN A 7 -11.05 7.67 13.27
CA GLN A 7 -11.12 6.98 11.98
C GLN A 7 -9.82 7.24 11.22
N VAL A 8 -9.07 6.18 10.89
CA VAL A 8 -7.87 6.24 10.05
C VAL A 8 -8.22 5.71 8.66
N ILE A 9 -8.01 6.55 7.65
CA ILE A 9 -8.11 6.19 6.24
C ILE A 9 -6.70 6.06 5.70
N LEU A 10 -6.32 4.86 5.27
CA LEU A 10 -5.03 4.60 4.64
C LEU A 10 -5.19 4.66 3.13
N SER A 11 -4.49 5.60 2.50
CA SER A 11 -4.39 5.69 1.04
C SER A 11 -3.13 4.98 0.60
N ASP A 12 -3.28 3.79 0.01
CA ASP A 12 -2.18 3.07 -0.61
C ASP A 12 -1.82 3.73 -1.95
N THR A 13 -0.53 3.95 -2.16
CA THR A 13 -0.03 4.63 -3.36
C THR A 13 0.99 3.76 -4.09
N PRO A 14 1.07 3.86 -5.42
CA PRO A 14 2.20 3.32 -6.16
C PRO A 14 3.52 3.84 -5.59
N GLY A 15 4.57 3.03 -5.64
CA GLY A 15 5.90 3.49 -5.22
C GLY A 15 6.35 4.72 -6.01
N ILE A 16 7.11 5.60 -5.36
CA ILE A 16 7.66 6.81 -6.01
C ILE A 16 8.69 6.38 -7.05
N ILE A 17 8.39 6.61 -8.31
CA ILE A 17 9.22 6.26 -9.46
C ILE A 17 9.42 7.48 -10.35
N LYS A 18 10.54 7.50 -11.10
CA LYS A 18 10.69 8.46 -12.20
C LYS A 18 9.95 7.92 -13.42
N PRO A 19 8.84 8.58 -13.85
CA PRO A 19 8.02 8.04 -14.92
C PRO A 19 8.78 8.07 -16.25
N ALA A 20 8.72 6.94 -16.97
CA ALA A 20 9.32 6.77 -18.29
C ALA A 20 8.28 6.67 -19.42
N TYR A 21 7.00 6.44 -19.08
CA TYR A 21 5.88 6.32 -20.02
C TYR A 21 4.56 6.68 -19.33
N ASP A 22 3.49 6.89 -20.13
CA ASP A 22 2.22 7.49 -19.70
C ASP A 22 1.55 6.78 -18.51
N LEU A 23 1.58 5.45 -18.44
CA LEU A 23 1.03 4.71 -17.31
C LEU A 23 1.74 5.07 -16.00
N GLN A 24 3.08 5.15 -16.03
CA GLN A 24 3.86 5.56 -14.85
C GLN A 24 3.60 7.02 -14.48
N GLN A 25 3.34 7.89 -15.46
CA GLN A 25 2.94 9.26 -15.20
C GLN A 25 1.60 9.30 -14.46
N SER A 26 0.60 8.53 -14.93
CA SER A 26 -0.70 8.42 -14.25
C SER A 26 -0.56 7.89 -12.82
N MET A 27 0.31 6.90 -12.60
CA MET A 27 0.62 6.38 -11.25
C MET A 27 1.19 7.50 -10.35
N MET A 28 2.10 8.33 -10.87
CA MET A 28 2.67 9.45 -10.11
C MET A 28 1.65 10.56 -9.84
N ASP A 29 0.64 10.72 -10.68
CA ASP A 29 -0.43 11.69 -10.44
C ASP A 29 -1.33 11.23 -9.28
N PHE A 30 -1.60 9.93 -9.12
CA PHE A 30 -2.24 9.39 -7.90
C PHE A 30 -1.41 9.63 -6.64
N VAL A 31 -0.08 9.45 -6.71
CA VAL A 31 0.82 9.76 -5.58
C VAL A 31 0.72 11.24 -5.18
N LYS A 32 0.68 12.14 -6.17
CA LYS A 32 0.54 13.59 -5.90
C LYS A 32 -0.79 13.93 -5.24
N LEU A 33 -1.90 13.38 -5.74
CA LEU A 33 -3.23 13.58 -5.14
C LEU A 33 -3.27 13.07 -3.70
N ALA A 34 -2.81 11.85 -3.47
CA ALA A 34 -2.75 11.29 -2.12
C ALA A 34 -1.88 12.14 -1.17
N PHE A 35 -0.80 12.73 -1.67
CA PHE A 35 0.04 13.64 -0.88
C PHE A 35 -0.66 14.97 -0.56
N GLU A 36 -1.46 15.50 -1.49
CA GLU A 36 -2.18 16.77 -1.30
C GLU A 36 -3.36 16.63 -0.32
N ASP A 37 -3.99 15.45 -0.29
CA ASP A 37 -5.15 15.18 0.56
C ASP A 37 -4.78 14.58 1.94
N ALA A 38 -3.50 14.27 2.17
CA ALA A 38 -3.08 13.62 3.40
C ALA A 38 -3.00 14.58 4.59
N ASP A 39 -3.50 14.14 5.75
CA ASP A 39 -3.26 14.78 7.04
C ASP A 39 -1.92 14.35 7.67
N ILE A 40 -1.47 13.14 7.36
CA ILE A 40 -0.22 12.54 7.85
C ILE A 40 0.44 11.81 6.67
N LEU A 41 1.72 12.03 6.49
CA LEU A 41 2.50 11.34 5.48
C LEU A 41 3.29 10.19 6.10
N ILE A 42 3.03 8.98 5.64
CA ILE A 42 3.87 7.81 5.93
C ILE A 42 4.80 7.58 4.76
N TYR A 43 6.10 7.78 4.99
CA TYR A 43 7.14 7.53 4.01
C TYR A 43 7.92 6.27 4.38
N MET A 44 7.76 5.20 3.60
CA MET A 44 8.39 3.91 3.87
C MET A 44 9.63 3.72 3.01
N VAL A 45 10.74 3.34 3.65
CA VAL A 45 12.01 2.99 3.02
C VAL A 45 12.48 1.63 3.51
N GLU A 46 13.19 0.90 2.68
CA GLU A 46 13.82 -0.35 3.08
C GLU A 46 15.21 -0.09 3.69
N ILE A 47 15.58 -0.90 4.69
CA ILE A 47 16.96 -0.85 5.24
C ILE A 47 17.98 -1.05 4.09
N GLY A 48 18.97 -0.17 4.03
CA GLY A 48 19.97 -0.16 2.93
C GLY A 48 19.64 0.81 1.79
N GLU A 49 18.40 1.31 1.67
CA GLU A 49 18.10 2.39 0.73
C GLU A 49 18.71 3.71 1.23
N ARG A 50 19.39 4.41 0.32
CA ARG A 50 20.08 5.66 0.65
C ARG A 50 19.54 6.87 -0.07
N GLU A 51 18.75 6.69 -1.11
CA GLU A 51 18.29 7.76 -1.98
C GLU A 51 16.85 7.51 -2.46
N LEU A 52 16.11 8.58 -2.64
CA LEU A 52 14.83 8.57 -3.31
C LEU A 52 15.04 8.79 -4.81
N LYS A 53 14.39 8.00 -5.64
CA LYS A 53 14.57 8.03 -7.10
C LYS A 53 14.08 9.32 -7.76
N ASP A 54 13.17 10.04 -7.10
CA ASP A 54 12.61 11.31 -7.58
C ASP A 54 12.95 12.45 -6.60
N GLU A 55 13.97 13.25 -6.96
CA GLU A 55 14.39 14.40 -6.16
C GLU A 55 13.30 15.48 -5.98
N ALA A 56 12.44 15.67 -6.97
CA ALA A 56 11.41 16.70 -6.88
C ALA A 56 10.36 16.31 -5.85
N PHE A 57 9.99 15.03 -5.81
CA PHE A 57 9.08 14.50 -4.80
C PHE A 57 9.72 14.46 -3.41
N PHE A 58 11.00 14.11 -3.34
CA PHE A 58 11.75 14.14 -2.07
C PHE A 58 11.76 15.53 -1.43
N LYS A 59 11.99 16.58 -2.24
CA LYS A 59 11.90 17.97 -1.76
C LYS A 59 10.51 18.32 -1.22
N LYS A 60 9.43 17.75 -1.76
CA LYS A 60 8.09 17.94 -1.22
C LYS A 60 7.94 17.29 0.16
N ILE A 61 8.47 16.10 0.36
CA ILE A 61 8.47 15.41 1.66
C ILE A 61 9.22 16.24 2.71
N VAL A 62 10.45 16.66 2.40
CA VAL A 62 11.31 17.45 3.30
C VAL A 62 10.68 18.81 3.65
N ASN A 63 9.94 19.43 2.72
CA ASN A 63 9.28 20.70 2.96
C ASN A 63 7.80 20.55 3.35
N SER A 64 7.36 19.34 3.66
CA SER A 64 5.98 19.08 4.08
C SER A 64 5.62 19.84 5.35
N LYS A 65 4.40 20.37 5.39
CA LYS A 65 3.84 21.03 6.59
C LYS A 65 3.02 20.08 7.46
N ILE A 66 2.62 18.94 6.89
CA ILE A 66 1.94 17.89 7.64
C ILE A 66 2.97 17.00 8.34
N PRO A 67 2.60 16.30 9.42
CA PRO A 67 3.47 15.33 10.08
C PRO A 67 4.00 14.29 9.10
N VAL A 68 5.28 13.97 9.18
CA VAL A 68 5.94 12.93 8.38
C VAL A 68 6.45 11.83 9.29
N LEU A 69 5.97 10.61 9.10
CA LEU A 69 6.49 9.41 9.74
C LEU A 69 7.33 8.65 8.72
N LEU A 70 8.64 8.57 8.94
CA LEU A 70 9.53 7.79 8.10
C LEU A 70 9.70 6.40 8.71
N LEU A 71 9.19 5.39 8.01
CA LEU A 71 9.28 4.00 8.44
C LEU A 71 10.46 3.32 7.77
N LEU A 72 11.49 2.99 8.57
CA LEU A 72 12.64 2.23 8.11
C LEU A 72 12.32 0.74 8.28
N ASN A 73 11.87 0.11 7.19
CA ASN A 73 11.33 -1.26 7.20
C ASN A 73 12.40 -2.33 6.92
N LYS A 74 12.05 -3.57 7.22
CA LYS A 74 12.87 -4.78 7.08
C LYS A 74 14.11 -4.80 7.97
N ILE A 75 14.05 -4.20 9.16
CA ILE A 75 15.18 -4.21 10.09
C ILE A 75 15.58 -5.62 10.55
N ASP A 76 14.68 -6.60 10.41
CA ASP A 76 14.93 -8.02 10.64
C ASP A 76 16.00 -8.62 9.72
N THR A 77 16.33 -7.95 8.62
CA THR A 77 17.38 -8.35 7.67
C THR A 77 18.73 -7.64 7.90
N SER A 78 18.83 -6.82 8.94
CA SER A 78 20.01 -5.98 9.23
C SER A 78 20.60 -6.26 10.62
N ASN A 79 21.70 -5.61 10.91
CA ASN A 79 22.31 -5.58 12.23
C ASN A 79 22.24 -4.19 12.87
N GLN A 80 22.64 -4.10 14.14
CA GLN A 80 22.55 -2.86 14.93
C GLN A 80 23.33 -1.70 14.31
N GLU A 81 24.53 -1.95 13.81
CA GLU A 81 25.40 -0.92 13.22
C GLU A 81 24.78 -0.32 11.95
N GLN A 82 24.27 -1.18 11.07
CA GLN A 82 23.56 -0.75 9.86
C GLN A 82 22.29 0.04 10.18
N LEU A 83 21.57 -0.37 11.23
CA LEU A 83 20.37 0.33 11.66
C LEU A 83 20.71 1.74 12.15
N GLU A 84 21.71 1.89 13.01
CA GLU A 84 22.17 3.18 13.54
C GLU A 84 22.63 4.12 12.41
N GLU A 85 23.43 3.61 11.45
CA GLU A 85 23.87 4.35 10.26
C GLU A 85 22.66 4.85 9.44
N GLN A 86 21.66 3.97 9.23
CA GLN A 86 20.48 4.32 8.44
C GLN A 86 19.58 5.33 9.15
N VAL A 87 19.39 5.20 10.45
CA VAL A 87 18.62 6.18 11.25
C VAL A 87 19.30 7.54 11.18
N GLN A 88 20.63 7.60 11.35
CA GLN A 88 21.35 8.86 11.25
C GLN A 88 21.21 9.47 9.84
N LEU A 89 21.42 8.68 8.80
CA LEU A 89 21.31 9.12 7.40
C LEU A 89 19.95 9.76 7.12
N TRP A 90 18.85 9.11 7.53
CA TRP A 90 17.52 9.60 7.26
C TRP A 90 17.12 10.78 8.16
N THR A 91 17.66 10.86 9.38
CA THR A 91 17.52 12.04 10.25
C THR A 91 18.12 13.29 9.59
N GLU A 92 19.28 13.15 8.98
CA GLU A 92 19.94 14.24 8.26
C GLU A 92 19.19 14.63 6.97
N LYS A 93 18.68 13.63 6.24
CA LYS A 93 17.98 13.84 4.95
C LYS A 93 16.57 14.38 5.09
N VAL A 94 15.82 13.94 6.10
CA VAL A 94 14.42 14.32 6.34
C VAL A 94 14.26 14.81 7.77
N PRO A 95 14.81 15.99 8.11
CA PRO A 95 14.87 16.49 9.49
C PRO A 95 13.50 16.83 10.10
N ASN A 96 12.45 16.91 9.29
CA ASN A 96 11.08 17.10 9.70
C ASN A 96 10.31 15.80 9.95
N ALA A 97 10.93 14.63 9.76
CA ALA A 97 10.28 13.34 9.97
C ALA A 97 10.59 12.75 11.35
N GLU A 98 9.62 12.07 11.92
CA GLU A 98 9.81 11.12 13.01
C GLU A 98 10.21 9.77 12.41
N ILE A 99 11.35 9.20 12.82
CA ILE A 99 11.87 7.95 12.24
C ILE A 99 11.50 6.76 13.10
N TYR A 100 10.87 5.77 12.51
CA TYR A 100 10.48 4.52 13.15
C TYR A 100 11.12 3.33 12.46
N PRO A 101 12.12 2.69 13.08
CA PRO A 101 12.58 1.39 12.65
C PRO A 101 11.50 0.33 12.88
N ILE A 102 11.11 -0.39 11.81
CA ILE A 102 10.06 -1.42 11.87
C ILE A 102 10.47 -2.70 11.17
N SER A 103 9.84 -3.80 11.54
CA SER A 103 9.72 -4.98 10.71
C SER A 103 8.23 -5.26 10.50
N ALA A 104 7.70 -4.91 9.33
CA ALA A 104 6.32 -5.20 8.99
C ALA A 104 6.04 -6.71 8.99
N LEU A 105 7.03 -7.53 8.57
CA LEU A 105 6.93 -8.98 8.55
C LEU A 105 6.77 -9.59 9.95
N GLN A 106 7.51 -9.06 10.93
CA GLN A 106 7.51 -9.57 12.31
C GLN A 106 6.57 -8.77 13.23
N GLY A 107 5.95 -7.71 12.75
CA GLY A 107 5.09 -6.82 13.53
C GLY A 107 5.83 -5.93 14.52
N PHE A 108 7.18 -5.85 14.44
CA PHE A 108 7.97 -5.03 15.35
C PHE A 108 7.71 -3.53 15.11
N ASN A 109 7.42 -2.79 16.16
CA ASN A 109 7.08 -1.36 16.20
C ASN A 109 5.84 -0.94 15.37
N VAL A 110 5.10 -1.86 14.77
CA VAL A 110 3.92 -1.53 13.95
C VAL A 110 2.81 -0.91 14.81
N SER A 111 2.60 -1.43 16.02
CA SER A 111 1.61 -0.88 16.95
C SER A 111 1.99 0.52 17.43
N GLU A 112 3.27 0.79 17.68
CA GLU A 112 3.77 2.12 18.08
C GLU A 112 3.52 3.15 16.97
N VAL A 113 3.83 2.79 15.73
CA VAL A 113 3.53 3.64 14.56
C VAL A 113 2.04 3.92 14.46
N PHE A 114 1.20 2.91 14.62
CA PHE A 114 -0.25 3.09 14.56
C PHE A 114 -0.77 4.01 15.66
N ASN A 115 -0.29 3.84 16.90
CA ASN A 115 -0.64 4.72 18.01
C ASN A 115 -0.22 6.16 17.70
N ARG A 116 0.99 6.33 17.13
CA ARG A 116 1.47 7.67 16.77
C ARG A 116 0.64 8.31 15.67
N VAL A 117 0.19 7.52 14.67
CA VAL A 117 -0.76 7.99 13.66
C VAL A 117 -2.04 8.50 14.31
N VAL A 118 -2.62 7.73 15.24
CA VAL A 118 -3.85 8.13 15.94
C VAL A 118 -3.66 9.41 16.73
N GLU A 119 -2.53 9.59 17.41
CA GLU A 119 -2.20 10.82 18.16
C GLU A 119 -2.07 12.06 17.25
N LEU A 120 -1.63 11.88 16.02
CA LEU A 120 -1.41 12.96 15.05
C LEU A 120 -2.65 13.32 14.23
N LEU A 121 -3.73 12.54 14.33
CA LEU A 121 -4.97 12.81 13.58
C LEU A 121 -5.53 14.18 13.96
N PRO A 122 -5.95 15.00 13.00
CA PRO A 122 -6.67 16.24 13.27
C PRO A 122 -8.09 15.93 13.77
N GLU A 123 -8.63 16.82 14.60
CA GLU A 123 -10.04 16.78 14.95
C GLU A 123 -10.91 17.05 13.71
N SER A 124 -11.68 16.06 13.30
CA SER A 124 -12.56 16.11 12.12
C SER A 124 -13.78 15.20 12.31
N PRO A 125 -14.93 15.52 11.69
CA PRO A 125 -16.00 14.56 11.56
C PRO A 125 -15.54 13.29 10.82
N ALA A 126 -16.12 12.14 11.15
CA ALA A 126 -15.83 10.91 10.41
C ALA A 126 -16.19 11.05 8.93
N PHE A 127 -15.30 10.66 8.03
CA PHE A 127 -15.52 10.70 6.59
C PHE A 127 -16.48 9.62 6.11
N TYR A 128 -16.47 8.46 6.78
CA TYR A 128 -17.32 7.31 6.45
C TYR A 128 -18.12 6.87 7.67
N PRO A 129 -19.34 6.30 7.47
CA PRO A 129 -20.05 5.65 8.56
C PRO A 129 -19.17 4.59 9.25
N LYS A 130 -19.23 4.49 10.58
CA LYS A 130 -18.35 3.59 11.36
C LYS A 130 -18.58 2.10 11.08
N ASP A 131 -19.72 1.74 10.55
CA ASP A 131 -20.12 0.39 10.13
C ASP A 131 -19.68 0.05 8.70
N THR A 132 -19.19 1.02 7.94
CA THR A 132 -18.67 0.81 6.58
C THR A 132 -17.24 0.31 6.65
N LEU A 133 -17.00 -0.94 6.25
CA LEU A 133 -15.68 -1.54 6.20
C LEU A 133 -14.84 -1.06 5.01
N THR A 134 -15.52 -0.71 3.91
CA THR A 134 -14.86 -0.38 2.63
C THR A 134 -15.85 0.35 1.70
N ASP A 135 -15.32 1.10 0.76
CA ASP A 135 -16.06 1.70 -0.37
C ASP A 135 -16.20 0.75 -1.57
N LYS A 136 -15.57 -0.44 -1.50
CA LYS A 136 -15.56 -1.40 -2.60
C LYS A 136 -16.73 -2.39 -2.47
N PRO A 137 -17.36 -2.76 -3.60
CA PRO A 137 -18.38 -3.80 -3.62
C PRO A 137 -17.77 -5.18 -3.32
N GLU A 138 -18.57 -6.13 -2.85
CA GLU A 138 -18.11 -7.48 -2.53
C GLU A 138 -17.45 -8.20 -3.73
N ARG A 139 -17.92 -7.95 -4.95
CA ARG A 139 -17.32 -8.44 -6.18
C ARG A 139 -15.84 -8.08 -6.31
N PHE A 140 -15.44 -6.90 -5.84
CA PHE A 140 -14.05 -6.49 -5.82
C PHE A 140 -13.20 -7.44 -4.98
N PHE A 141 -13.66 -7.80 -3.80
CA PHE A 141 -12.92 -8.73 -2.91
C PHE A 141 -12.83 -10.13 -3.51
N VAL A 142 -13.88 -10.59 -4.20
CA VAL A 142 -13.82 -11.87 -4.93
C VAL A 142 -12.72 -11.84 -5.98
N ASN A 143 -12.66 -10.78 -6.79
CA ASN A 143 -11.64 -10.60 -7.81
C ASN A 143 -10.23 -10.60 -7.20
N GLU A 144 -10.03 -9.89 -6.08
CA GLU A 144 -8.73 -9.81 -5.41
C GLU A 144 -8.33 -11.14 -4.74
N ILE A 145 -9.26 -11.89 -4.18
CA ILE A 145 -9.00 -13.24 -3.66
C ILE A 145 -8.56 -14.18 -4.78
N ILE A 146 -9.23 -14.14 -5.94
CA ILE A 146 -8.83 -14.94 -7.09
C ILE A 146 -7.44 -14.52 -7.58
N ARG A 147 -7.17 -13.22 -7.65
CA ARG A 147 -5.86 -12.66 -8.03
C ARG A 147 -4.77 -13.12 -7.08
N GLU A 148 -4.99 -13.07 -5.77
CA GLU A 148 -4.07 -13.59 -4.76
C GLU A 148 -3.75 -15.07 -5.00
N LYS A 149 -4.75 -15.90 -5.26
CA LYS A 149 -4.54 -17.34 -5.51
C LYS A 149 -3.74 -17.56 -6.81
N ILE A 150 -3.97 -16.78 -7.85
CA ILE A 150 -3.18 -16.82 -9.07
C ILE A 150 -1.71 -16.44 -8.79
N LEU A 151 -1.46 -15.40 -8.01
CA LEU A 151 -0.11 -14.99 -7.60
C LEU A 151 0.62 -16.07 -6.79
N VAL A 152 -0.09 -16.81 -5.94
CA VAL A 152 0.51 -17.86 -5.10
C VAL A 152 0.78 -19.14 -5.90
N HIS A 153 -0.14 -19.53 -6.78
CA HIS A 153 -0.10 -20.85 -7.44
C HIS A 153 0.59 -20.84 -8.79
N TYR A 154 0.65 -19.71 -9.48
CA TYR A 154 1.29 -19.58 -10.80
C TYR A 154 2.58 -18.76 -10.70
N LYS A 155 3.46 -18.93 -11.68
CA LYS A 155 4.79 -18.30 -11.73
C LYS A 155 5.00 -17.61 -13.07
N LYS A 156 6.16 -16.92 -13.19
CA LYS A 156 6.59 -16.18 -14.37
C LYS A 156 5.58 -15.09 -14.73
N GLU A 157 5.19 -15.02 -16.01
CA GLU A 157 4.32 -13.98 -16.56
C GLU A 157 2.83 -14.17 -16.25
N ILE A 158 2.38 -15.38 -15.91
CA ILE A 158 0.95 -15.68 -15.76
C ILE A 158 0.24 -14.72 -14.79
N PRO A 159 0.74 -14.51 -13.55
CA PRO A 159 0.06 -13.61 -12.60
C PRO A 159 -0.10 -12.17 -13.10
N TYR A 160 0.76 -11.73 -14.00
CA TYR A 160 0.79 -10.36 -14.52
C TYR A 160 0.04 -10.19 -15.84
N SER A 161 -0.45 -11.29 -16.42
CA SER A 161 -1.15 -11.33 -17.70
C SER A 161 -2.62 -11.72 -17.55
N VAL A 162 -3.19 -11.59 -16.36
CA VAL A 162 -4.58 -11.95 -16.07
C VAL A 162 -5.39 -10.74 -15.64
N GLU A 163 -6.61 -10.66 -16.15
CA GLU A 163 -7.65 -9.77 -15.66
C GLU A 163 -8.82 -10.61 -15.15
N ILE A 164 -9.41 -10.18 -14.04
CA ILE A 164 -10.46 -10.93 -13.36
C ILE A 164 -11.66 -10.02 -13.21
N ASP A 165 -12.80 -10.50 -13.65
CA ASP A 165 -14.09 -9.82 -13.49
C ASP A 165 -15.16 -10.80 -12.99
N THR A 166 -15.92 -10.38 -11.97
CA THR A 166 -17.06 -11.12 -11.45
C THR A 166 -18.35 -10.55 -12.04
N GLU A 167 -18.85 -11.20 -13.09
CA GLU A 167 -20.04 -10.79 -13.83
C GLU A 167 -21.33 -11.02 -13.04
N GLU A 168 -21.43 -12.15 -12.35
CA GLU A 168 -22.63 -12.55 -11.62
C GLU A 168 -22.30 -12.73 -10.14
N PHE A 169 -23.13 -12.17 -9.28
CA PHE A 169 -23.03 -12.28 -7.82
C PHE A 169 -24.43 -12.25 -7.24
N PHE A 170 -24.90 -13.38 -6.74
CA PHE A 170 -26.23 -13.57 -6.17
C PHE A 170 -26.10 -14.06 -4.74
N GLU A 171 -26.63 -13.28 -3.82
CA GLU A 171 -26.76 -13.65 -2.42
C GLU A 171 -28.13 -14.33 -2.21
N GLU A 172 -28.10 -15.59 -1.81
CA GLU A 172 -29.26 -16.37 -1.34
C GLU A 172 -29.09 -16.61 0.16
N GLU A 173 -30.16 -16.97 0.89
CA GLU A 173 -30.13 -17.10 2.36
C GLU A 173 -29.03 -18.04 2.89
N GLU A 174 -28.68 -19.09 2.19
CA GLU A 174 -27.68 -20.08 2.63
C GLU A 174 -26.43 -20.18 1.75
N ILE A 175 -26.41 -19.53 0.58
CA ILE A 175 -25.32 -19.66 -0.38
C ILE A 175 -25.14 -18.40 -1.21
N ILE A 176 -23.89 -18.06 -1.49
CA ILE A 176 -23.54 -17.02 -2.46
C ILE A 176 -23.12 -17.72 -3.76
N ARG A 177 -23.80 -17.40 -4.85
CA ARG A 177 -23.47 -17.88 -6.20
C ARG A 177 -22.80 -16.78 -6.98
N MET A 178 -21.64 -17.11 -7.53
CA MET A 178 -20.88 -16.15 -8.33
C MET A 178 -20.32 -16.78 -9.59
N ARG A 179 -20.18 -15.96 -10.62
CA ARG A 179 -19.50 -16.31 -11.87
C ARG A 179 -18.42 -15.29 -12.14
N SER A 180 -17.17 -15.72 -12.06
CA SER A 180 -16.00 -14.90 -12.37
C SER A 180 -15.35 -15.37 -13.67
N ILE A 181 -14.89 -14.42 -14.48
CA ILE A 181 -14.16 -14.65 -15.70
C ILE A 181 -12.70 -14.29 -15.46
N ILE A 182 -11.79 -15.18 -15.82
CA ILE A 182 -10.35 -14.92 -15.85
C ILE A 182 -9.94 -14.75 -17.30
N MET A 183 -9.64 -13.53 -17.70
CA MET A 183 -9.16 -13.19 -19.02
C MET A 183 -7.64 -13.28 -19.06
N VAL A 184 -7.10 -13.74 -20.18
CA VAL A 184 -5.66 -13.91 -20.41
C VAL A 184 -5.27 -13.36 -21.77
N GLU A 185 -4.03 -12.96 -21.93
CA GLU A 185 -3.54 -12.39 -23.20
C GLU A 185 -3.36 -13.42 -24.33
N ARG A 186 -3.11 -14.70 -23.97
CA ARG A 186 -2.76 -15.75 -24.94
C ARG A 186 -3.46 -17.08 -24.65
N GLU A 187 -3.82 -17.81 -25.70
CA GLU A 187 -4.42 -19.16 -25.57
C GLU A 187 -3.56 -20.17 -24.81
N THR A 188 -2.23 -20.06 -24.90
CA THR A 188 -1.30 -20.91 -24.12
C THR A 188 -1.43 -20.68 -22.61
N GLN A 189 -1.70 -19.44 -22.18
CA GLN A 189 -1.91 -19.10 -20.79
C GLN A 189 -3.24 -19.64 -20.26
N LYS A 190 -4.28 -19.66 -21.11
CA LYS A 190 -5.57 -20.26 -20.78
C LYS A 190 -5.42 -21.75 -20.46
N GLY A 191 -4.68 -22.50 -21.29
CA GLY A 191 -4.39 -23.91 -21.02
C GLY A 191 -3.67 -24.13 -19.68
N ILE A 192 -2.75 -23.25 -19.29
CA ILE A 192 -2.03 -23.31 -18.01
C ILE A 192 -2.99 -23.07 -16.82
N ILE A 193 -3.89 -22.09 -16.93
CA ILE A 193 -4.83 -21.76 -15.85
C ILE A 193 -5.89 -22.85 -15.67
N ILE A 194 -6.42 -23.39 -16.76
CA ILE A 194 -7.41 -24.48 -16.71
C ILE A 194 -6.78 -25.77 -16.14
N GLY A 195 -5.48 -25.98 -16.38
CA GLY A 195 -4.78 -27.20 -16.04
C GLY A 195 -5.07 -28.33 -17.04
N HIS A 196 -4.05 -29.09 -17.36
CA HIS A 196 -4.14 -30.31 -18.20
C HIS A 196 -3.70 -31.50 -17.37
#